data_bd4f4d9237c4b53825efa5ca9dd27620
#
_entry.id   bd4f4d9237c4b53825efa5ca9dd27620
#
_cell.length_a   1.000
_cell.length_b   1.000
_cell.length_c   1.000
_cell.angle_alpha   90.00
_cell.angle_beta   90.00
_cell.angle_gamma   90.00
#
_symmetry.space_group_name_H-M   'P 1'
#
loop_
_entity.id
_entity.type
_entity.pdbx_description
1 polymer ?
#
loop_
_entity_poly.entity_id
_entity_poly.type
_entity_poly.pdbx_seq_one_letter_code
_entity_poly.pdbx_strand_id
1 'polypeptide(L)'
;MYRIISGKWKAKRISAPKNFDVRPTTDFAKEALFSILANRHEVEFCSVLDLFFCFGSISLEFASRDCKDVTAVEMNPKHAAFINSTAAELEMALQINVQRGDVFEWLKKNRTKKTFDIVFADPPFELEEKKYNELISLVLNNNFLKENGTFVLEHQSKMKLEHPQLIETRKYGNVSF
;
A
#
# COMPACT_ATOMS: atom_id res chain seq x y z
N MET A 1 -14.19 -0.52 9.76
CA MET A 1 -14.93 -0.62 8.49
C MET A 1 -14.36 0.40 7.51
N TYR A 2 -14.12 0.02 6.28
CA TYR A 2 -13.71 0.89 5.18
C TYR A 2 -14.51 0.54 3.91
N ARG A 3 -14.40 1.37 2.88
CA ARG A 3 -15.15 1.23 1.65
C ARG A 3 -14.21 1.23 0.45
N ILE A 4 -14.50 0.41 -0.55
CA ILE A 4 -13.87 0.51 -1.88
C ILE A 4 -14.46 1.74 -2.60
N ILE A 5 -13.59 2.61 -3.11
CA ILE A 5 -14.01 3.91 -3.66
C ILE A 5 -14.41 3.80 -5.13
N SER A 6 -13.71 2.96 -5.91
CA SER A 6 -13.91 2.89 -7.36
C SER A 6 -13.70 1.47 -7.91
N GLY A 7 -13.96 1.29 -9.20
CA GLY A 7 -13.79 0.03 -9.91
C GLY A 7 -14.98 -0.92 -9.77
N LYS A 8 -14.73 -2.21 -10.04
CA LYS A 8 -15.76 -3.28 -10.05
C LYS A 8 -16.57 -3.34 -8.75
N TRP A 9 -15.90 -3.11 -7.61
CA TRP A 9 -16.50 -3.23 -6.27
C TRP A 9 -16.78 -1.88 -5.61
N LYS A 10 -16.95 -0.83 -6.39
CA LYS A 10 -17.28 0.51 -5.88
C LYS A 10 -18.41 0.46 -4.85
N ALA A 11 -18.24 1.20 -3.75
CA ALA A 11 -19.14 1.30 -2.60
C ALA A 11 -19.27 0.03 -1.73
N LYS A 12 -18.60 -1.10 -2.07
CA LYS A 12 -18.54 -2.28 -1.19
C LYS A 12 -17.89 -1.89 0.13
N ARG A 13 -18.60 -2.15 1.22
CA ARG A 13 -18.10 -1.96 2.59
C ARG A 13 -17.47 -3.24 3.09
N ILE A 14 -16.30 -3.12 3.69
CA ILE A 14 -15.53 -4.22 4.24
C ILE A 14 -15.37 -3.97 5.73
N SER A 15 -15.80 -4.93 6.54
CA SER A 15 -15.75 -4.87 7.99
C SER A 15 -14.61 -5.75 8.48
N ALA A 16 -13.52 -5.14 8.90
CA ALA A 16 -12.45 -5.87 9.59
C ALA A 16 -12.93 -6.36 10.97
N PRO A 17 -12.41 -7.49 11.47
CA PRO A 17 -12.68 -7.96 12.81
C PRO A 17 -12.41 -6.89 13.87
N LYS A 18 -13.23 -6.82 14.94
CA LYS A 18 -13.15 -5.80 15.99
C LYS A 18 -11.81 -5.80 16.77
N ASN A 19 -11.10 -6.90 16.75
CA ASN A 19 -9.81 -7.08 17.42
C ASN A 19 -8.61 -6.64 16.58
N PHE A 20 -8.85 -6.05 15.41
CA PHE A 20 -7.80 -5.42 14.62
C PHE A 20 -7.66 -3.97 15.10
N ASP A 21 -6.63 -3.72 15.90
CA ASP A 21 -6.34 -2.38 16.42
C ASP A 21 -5.54 -1.56 15.39
N VAL A 22 -6.19 -1.24 14.27
CA VAL A 22 -5.56 -0.48 13.18
C VAL A 22 -6.57 0.48 12.58
N ARG A 23 -6.12 1.66 12.26
CA ARG A 23 -6.93 2.71 11.65
C ARG A 23 -6.73 2.69 10.13
N PRO A 24 -7.78 2.38 9.34
CA PRO A 24 -7.65 2.44 7.89
C PRO A 24 -7.47 3.88 7.40
N THR A 25 -6.73 4.05 6.32
CA THR A 25 -6.68 5.30 5.55
C THR A 25 -8.12 5.76 5.26
N THR A 26 -8.42 7.01 5.53
CA THR A 26 -9.78 7.55 5.33
C THR A 26 -10.20 7.49 3.87
N ASP A 27 -11.50 7.39 3.60
CA ASP A 27 -12.04 7.40 2.23
C ASP A 27 -11.55 8.63 1.47
N PHE A 28 -11.53 9.80 2.12
CA PHE A 28 -11.06 11.06 1.52
C PHE A 28 -9.57 11.00 1.13
N ALA A 29 -8.69 10.54 2.01
CA ALA A 29 -7.26 10.41 1.74
C ALA A 29 -7.02 9.37 0.62
N LYS A 30 -7.73 8.24 0.66
CA LYS A 30 -7.63 7.19 -0.35
C LYS A 30 -8.12 7.68 -1.73
N GLU A 31 -9.24 8.40 -1.80
CA GLU A 31 -9.74 8.98 -3.04
C GLU A 31 -8.73 9.96 -3.66
N ALA A 32 -8.14 10.83 -2.83
CA ALA A 32 -7.10 11.75 -3.27
C ALA A 32 -5.83 11.03 -3.75
N LEU A 33 -5.36 10.00 -3.02
CA LEU A 33 -4.22 9.18 -3.41
C LEU A 33 -4.44 8.56 -4.79
N PHE A 34 -5.57 7.89 -5.00
CA PHE A 34 -5.85 7.24 -6.28
C PHE A 34 -6.10 8.22 -7.42
N SER A 35 -6.56 9.44 -7.15
CA SER A 35 -6.62 10.50 -8.14
C SER A 35 -5.21 10.93 -8.60
N ILE A 36 -4.26 11.05 -7.66
CA ILE A 36 -2.86 11.36 -7.98
C ILE A 36 -2.23 10.23 -8.81
N LEU A 37 -2.42 8.99 -8.38
CA LEU A 37 -1.85 7.83 -9.08
C LEU A 37 -2.42 7.66 -10.48
N ALA A 38 -3.73 7.86 -10.67
CA ALA A 38 -4.38 7.78 -11.98
C ALA A 38 -3.92 8.86 -12.97
N ASN A 39 -3.40 10.00 -12.49
CA ASN A 39 -2.80 11.03 -13.35
C ASN A 39 -1.38 10.68 -13.82
N ARG A 40 -0.74 9.69 -13.19
CA ARG A 40 0.65 9.28 -13.48
C ARG A 40 0.75 7.90 -14.09
N HIS A 41 -0.22 7.04 -13.81
CA HIS A 41 -0.20 5.62 -14.17
C HIS A 41 -1.57 5.16 -14.67
N GLU A 42 -1.56 4.29 -15.67
CA GLU A 42 -2.72 3.49 -16.04
C GLU A 42 -2.81 2.29 -15.10
N VAL A 43 -3.55 2.45 -13.99
CA VAL A 43 -3.56 1.56 -12.82
C VAL A 43 -3.83 0.09 -13.18
N GLU A 44 -4.67 -0.17 -14.18
CA GLU A 44 -5.01 -1.52 -14.63
C GLU A 44 -3.80 -2.30 -15.20
N PHE A 45 -2.79 -1.60 -15.71
CA PHE A 45 -1.56 -2.20 -16.27
C PHE A 45 -0.38 -2.17 -15.30
N CYS A 46 -0.56 -1.62 -14.10
CA CYS A 46 0.50 -1.52 -13.12
C CYS A 46 0.77 -2.83 -12.40
N SER A 47 2.04 -3.02 -12.03
CA SER A 47 2.45 -3.90 -10.95
C SER A 47 2.62 -3.08 -9.67
N VAL A 48 2.01 -3.53 -8.58
CA VAL A 48 1.94 -2.81 -7.32
C VAL A 48 2.55 -3.62 -6.18
N LEU A 49 3.34 -2.96 -5.33
CA LEU A 49 3.81 -3.49 -4.06
C LEU A 49 3.18 -2.69 -2.92
N ASP A 50 2.37 -3.35 -2.10
CA ASP A 50 1.71 -2.78 -0.92
C ASP A 50 2.38 -3.30 0.34
N LEU A 51 3.11 -2.42 1.03
CA LEU A 51 3.88 -2.71 2.22
C LEU A 51 3.12 -2.28 3.48
N PHE A 52 3.09 -3.14 4.51
CA PHE A 52 2.29 -2.95 5.72
C PHE A 52 0.79 -2.90 5.44
N PHE A 53 0.29 -3.78 4.56
CA PHE A 53 -1.06 -3.65 4.00
C PHE A 53 -2.23 -3.77 5.01
N CYS A 54 -1.98 -4.11 6.26
CA CYS A 54 -2.98 -4.15 7.34
C CYS A 54 -4.28 -4.88 6.95
N PHE A 55 -5.34 -4.14 6.64
CA PHE A 55 -6.64 -4.67 6.20
C PHE A 55 -6.78 -4.81 4.69
N GLY A 56 -5.75 -4.49 3.92
CA GLY A 56 -5.79 -4.52 2.48
C GLY A 56 -6.63 -3.42 1.83
N SER A 57 -6.89 -2.32 2.52
CA SER A 57 -7.68 -1.20 1.98
C SER A 57 -7.14 -0.68 0.66
N ILE A 58 -5.83 -0.60 0.53
CA ILE A 58 -5.14 -0.13 -0.67
C ILE A 58 -5.04 -1.25 -1.71
N SER A 59 -4.62 -2.46 -1.32
CA SER A 59 -4.54 -3.61 -2.22
C SER A 59 -5.88 -3.94 -2.89
N LEU A 60 -6.98 -3.93 -2.12
CA LEU A 60 -8.33 -4.17 -2.66
C LEU A 60 -8.81 -3.03 -3.56
N GLU A 61 -8.43 -1.80 -3.26
CA GLU A 61 -8.74 -0.65 -4.12
C GLU A 61 -8.03 -0.77 -5.48
N PHE A 62 -6.74 -1.15 -5.51
CA PHE A 62 -6.03 -1.43 -6.75
C PHE A 62 -6.69 -2.56 -7.54
N ALA A 63 -6.99 -3.69 -6.91
CA ALA A 63 -7.63 -4.83 -7.56
C ALA A 63 -9.03 -4.49 -8.08
N SER A 64 -9.81 -3.70 -7.34
CA SER A 64 -11.13 -3.21 -7.79
C SER A 64 -11.07 -2.33 -9.03
N ARG A 65 -9.93 -1.64 -9.25
CA ARG A 65 -9.63 -0.82 -10.43
C ARG A 65 -8.96 -1.62 -11.56
N ASP A 66 -9.16 -2.92 -11.56
CA ASP A 66 -8.64 -3.87 -12.54
C ASP A 66 -7.11 -4.07 -12.56
N CYS A 67 -6.36 -3.57 -11.58
CA CYS A 67 -4.96 -3.92 -11.42
C CYS A 67 -4.82 -5.44 -11.24
N LYS A 68 -4.01 -6.08 -12.08
CA LYS A 68 -3.88 -7.56 -12.13
C LYS A 68 -2.70 -8.10 -11.32
N ASP A 69 -1.81 -7.24 -10.86
CA ASP A 69 -0.55 -7.63 -10.23
C ASP A 69 -0.29 -6.80 -8.96
N VAL A 70 -0.91 -7.19 -7.88
CA VAL A 70 -0.71 -6.60 -6.55
C VAL A 70 0.02 -7.58 -5.66
N THR A 71 1.22 -7.25 -5.22
CA THR A 71 1.96 -7.98 -4.18
C THR A 71 1.78 -7.24 -2.86
N ALA A 72 1.24 -7.90 -1.85
CA ALA A 72 0.96 -7.33 -0.55
C ALA A 72 1.79 -8.02 0.54
N VAL A 73 2.54 -7.25 1.34
CA VAL A 73 3.45 -7.77 2.39
C VAL A 73 2.96 -7.40 3.78
N GLU A 74 2.71 -8.39 4.63
CA GLU A 74 2.22 -8.22 5.99
C GLU A 74 2.78 -9.27 6.94
N MET A 75 3.18 -8.85 8.12
CA MET A 75 3.73 -9.73 9.13
C MET A 75 2.63 -10.47 9.90
N ASN A 76 1.50 -9.82 10.19
CA ASN A 76 0.45 -10.37 11.02
C ASN A 76 -0.35 -11.46 10.26
N PRO A 77 -0.32 -12.72 10.73
CA PRO A 77 -1.01 -13.82 10.04
C PRO A 77 -2.53 -13.65 10.00
N LYS A 78 -3.14 -12.95 10.97
CA LYS A 78 -4.59 -12.70 10.99
C LYS A 78 -4.99 -11.69 9.90
N HIS A 79 -4.17 -10.65 9.68
CA HIS A 79 -4.37 -9.70 8.61
C HIS A 79 -4.21 -10.38 7.25
N ALA A 80 -3.15 -11.18 7.06
CA ALA A 80 -2.93 -11.93 5.83
C ALA A 80 -4.09 -12.91 5.53
N ALA A 81 -4.60 -13.62 6.53
CA ALA A 81 -5.75 -14.50 6.37
C ALA A 81 -7.03 -13.74 6.01
N PHE A 82 -7.26 -12.59 6.65
CA PHE A 82 -8.42 -11.73 6.38
C PHE A 82 -8.42 -11.23 4.93
N ILE A 83 -7.28 -10.75 4.43
CA ILE A 83 -7.19 -10.24 3.07
C ILE A 83 -7.38 -11.37 2.03
N ASN A 84 -6.78 -12.55 2.26
CA ASN A 84 -6.98 -13.70 1.39
C ASN A 84 -8.45 -14.12 1.30
N SER A 85 -9.14 -14.16 2.45
CA SER A 85 -10.57 -14.46 2.50
C SER A 85 -11.40 -13.40 1.78
N THR A 86 -11.12 -12.11 2.03
CA THR A 86 -11.84 -11.00 1.39
C THR A 86 -11.58 -10.95 -0.12
N ALA A 87 -10.34 -11.17 -0.55
CA ALA A 87 -10.00 -11.23 -1.97
C ALA A 87 -10.71 -12.41 -2.67
N ALA A 88 -10.84 -13.56 -2.01
CA ALA A 88 -11.59 -14.70 -2.53
C ALA A 88 -13.09 -14.40 -2.62
N GLU A 89 -13.70 -13.80 -1.59
CA GLU A 89 -15.12 -13.37 -1.59
C GLU A 89 -15.42 -12.40 -2.74
N LEU A 90 -14.47 -11.51 -3.05
CA LEU A 90 -14.61 -10.49 -4.08
C LEU A 90 -14.05 -10.90 -5.45
N GLU A 91 -13.75 -12.19 -5.65
CA GLU A 91 -13.18 -12.70 -6.91
C GLU A 91 -11.88 -12.01 -7.35
N MET A 92 -11.08 -11.52 -6.38
CA MET A 92 -9.81 -10.82 -6.59
C MET A 92 -8.58 -11.67 -6.23
N ALA A 93 -8.77 -12.95 -5.87
CA ALA A 93 -7.70 -13.82 -5.38
C ALA A 93 -6.54 -14.00 -6.36
N LEU A 94 -6.79 -13.92 -7.66
CA LEU A 94 -5.77 -14.01 -8.69
C LEU A 94 -5.01 -12.69 -8.92
N GLN A 95 -5.53 -11.57 -8.42
CA GLN A 95 -4.94 -10.25 -8.59
C GLN A 95 -4.03 -9.87 -7.42
N ILE A 96 -4.27 -10.44 -6.23
CA ILE A 96 -3.57 -10.07 -5.00
C ILE A 96 -2.76 -11.26 -4.49
N ASN A 97 -1.43 -11.12 -4.54
CA ASN A 97 -0.48 -12.09 -4.01
C ASN A 97 -0.02 -11.67 -2.60
N VAL A 98 -0.58 -12.30 -1.58
CA VAL A 98 -0.27 -12.00 -0.18
C VAL A 98 1.01 -12.72 0.25
N GLN A 99 2.01 -11.95 0.65
CA GLN A 99 3.29 -12.41 1.18
C GLN A 99 3.36 -12.17 2.69
N ARG A 100 3.45 -13.24 3.47
CA ARG A 100 3.58 -13.12 4.92
C ARG A 100 5.04 -12.94 5.33
N GLY A 101 5.34 -11.85 6.03
CA GLY A 101 6.69 -11.58 6.54
C GLY A 101 6.86 -10.15 7.06
N ASP A 102 7.93 -9.94 7.81
CA ASP A 102 8.39 -8.61 8.15
C ASP A 102 8.80 -7.86 6.87
N VAL A 103 8.32 -6.62 6.73
CA VAL A 103 8.54 -5.81 5.51
C VAL A 103 10.03 -5.55 5.25
N PHE A 104 10.80 -5.23 6.28
CA PHE A 104 12.22 -4.92 6.14
C PHE A 104 13.02 -6.15 5.70
N GLU A 105 12.73 -7.31 6.31
CA GLU A 105 13.36 -8.57 5.93
C GLU A 105 12.91 -9.04 4.54
N TRP A 106 11.64 -8.82 4.19
CA TRP A 106 11.13 -9.14 2.88
C TRP A 106 11.84 -8.31 1.80
N LEU A 107 11.97 -7.00 2.00
CA LEU A 107 12.68 -6.10 1.08
C LEU A 107 14.16 -6.51 0.92
N LYS A 108 14.86 -6.85 2.01
CA LYS A 108 16.25 -7.32 1.95
C LYS A 108 16.41 -8.61 1.14
N LYS A 109 15.48 -9.55 1.27
CA LYS A 109 15.53 -10.88 0.62
C LYS A 109 15.06 -10.86 -0.84
N ASN A 110 14.20 -9.93 -1.22
CA ASN A 110 13.55 -9.89 -2.54
C ASN A 110 14.10 -8.78 -3.46
N ARG A 111 15.14 -8.08 -3.05
CA ARG A 111 15.84 -7.10 -3.92
C ARG A 111 16.20 -7.74 -5.26
N THR A 112 16.05 -6.98 -6.33
CA THR A 112 16.38 -7.40 -7.71
C THR A 112 15.52 -8.51 -8.33
N LYS A 113 14.54 -9.06 -7.62
CA LYS A 113 13.68 -10.14 -8.14
C LYS A 113 12.53 -9.63 -9.00
N LYS A 114 11.94 -8.52 -8.63
CA LYS A 114 10.80 -7.90 -9.31
C LYS A 114 10.79 -6.40 -9.08
N THR A 115 10.46 -5.65 -10.12
CA THR A 115 10.26 -4.20 -10.08
C THR A 115 8.78 -3.87 -10.21
N PHE A 116 8.35 -2.75 -9.65
CA PHE A 116 6.96 -2.33 -9.57
C PHE A 116 6.77 -0.92 -10.16
N ASP A 117 5.61 -0.68 -10.74
CA ASP A 117 5.20 0.65 -11.19
C ASP A 117 4.86 1.53 -10.00
N ILE A 118 4.25 0.94 -8.98
CA ILE A 118 3.85 1.63 -7.77
C ILE A 118 4.30 0.83 -6.55
N VAL A 119 4.97 1.47 -5.61
CA VAL A 119 5.21 0.96 -4.26
C VAL A 119 4.46 1.85 -3.29
N PHE A 120 3.57 1.29 -2.51
CA PHE A 120 2.86 1.96 -1.42
C PHE A 120 3.32 1.41 -0.08
N ALA A 121 3.52 2.26 0.91
CA ALA A 121 3.85 1.85 2.27
C ALA A 121 3.08 2.68 3.29
N ASP A 122 2.40 2.00 4.22
CA ASP A 122 1.69 2.59 5.37
C ASP A 122 2.22 1.96 6.68
N PRO A 123 3.45 2.33 7.09
CA PRO A 123 4.03 1.79 8.31
C PRO A 123 3.28 2.28 9.56
N PRO A 124 3.32 1.51 10.67
CA PRO A 124 2.74 1.93 11.95
C PRO A 124 3.24 3.32 12.36
N PHE A 125 2.37 4.14 12.91
CA PHE A 125 2.69 5.51 13.33
C PHE A 125 3.74 5.59 14.44
N GLU A 126 3.92 4.51 15.18
CA GLU A 126 4.93 4.37 16.23
C GLU A 126 6.30 4.01 15.68
N LEU A 127 6.43 3.83 14.35
CA LEU A 127 7.69 3.51 13.73
C LEU A 127 8.70 4.66 13.93
N GLU A 128 9.88 4.34 14.42
CA GLU A 128 10.94 5.32 14.64
C GLU A 128 11.39 5.97 13.31
N GLU A 129 11.76 7.24 13.35
CA GLU A 129 12.24 7.99 12.17
C GLU A 129 13.38 7.27 11.44
N LYS A 130 14.29 6.65 12.19
CA LYS A 130 15.38 5.84 11.64
C LYS A 130 14.87 4.70 10.75
N LYS A 131 13.74 4.10 11.13
CA LYS A 131 13.10 3.02 10.36
C LYS A 131 12.40 3.53 9.11
N TYR A 132 11.83 4.74 9.14
CA TYR A 132 11.35 5.39 7.92
C TYR A 132 12.48 5.60 6.91
N ASN A 133 13.64 6.10 7.37
CA ASN A 133 14.82 6.27 6.51
C ASN A 133 15.37 4.94 5.97
N GLU A 134 15.37 3.87 6.78
CA GLU A 134 15.72 2.52 6.34
C GLU A 134 14.74 2.03 5.26
N LEU A 135 13.43 2.20 5.46
CA LEU A 135 12.39 1.81 4.50
C LEU A 135 12.57 2.53 3.16
N ILE A 136 12.73 3.85 3.18
CA ILE A 136 12.97 4.66 1.99
C ILE A 136 14.21 4.16 1.25
N SER A 137 15.32 3.96 1.96
CA SER A 137 16.57 3.46 1.40
C SER A 137 16.39 2.07 0.79
N LEU A 138 15.70 1.15 1.47
CA LEU A 138 15.46 -0.20 0.96
C LEU A 138 14.63 -0.19 -0.32
N VAL A 139 13.61 0.65 -0.42
CA VAL A 139 12.77 0.74 -1.62
C VAL A 139 13.53 1.37 -2.78
N LEU A 140 14.18 2.51 -2.56
CA LEU A 140 14.78 3.30 -3.63
C LEU A 140 16.11 2.73 -4.13
N ASN A 141 16.94 2.14 -3.23
CA ASN A 141 18.28 1.70 -3.58
C ASN A 141 18.38 0.21 -4.00
N ASN A 142 17.28 -0.54 -3.92
CA ASN A 142 17.28 -1.98 -4.27
C ASN A 142 16.45 -2.33 -5.49
N ASN A 143 16.21 -1.37 -6.38
CA ASN A 143 15.50 -1.56 -7.65
C ASN A 143 14.08 -2.14 -7.50
N PHE A 144 13.34 -1.72 -6.47
CA PHE A 144 11.92 -2.10 -6.37
C PHE A 144 11.03 -1.27 -7.29
N LEU A 145 11.46 -0.07 -7.72
CA LEU A 145 10.73 0.76 -8.66
C LEU A 145 11.23 0.55 -10.10
N LYS A 146 10.32 0.47 -11.03
CA LYS A 146 10.61 0.61 -12.46
C LYS A 146 11.04 2.05 -12.77
N GLU A 147 11.60 2.25 -13.95
CA GLU A 147 11.78 3.60 -14.50
C GLU A 147 10.42 4.33 -14.51
N ASN A 148 10.38 5.56 -14.01
CA ASN A 148 9.17 6.35 -13.79
C ASN A 148 8.17 5.75 -12.78
N GLY A 149 8.55 4.76 -11.99
CA GLY A 149 7.74 4.22 -10.91
C GLY A 149 7.54 5.24 -9.79
N THR A 150 6.45 5.09 -9.05
CA THR A 150 6.09 5.98 -7.94
C THR A 150 6.16 5.25 -6.61
N PHE A 151 6.93 5.79 -5.67
CA PHE A 151 6.89 5.39 -4.26
C PHE A 151 6.01 6.35 -3.48
N VAL A 152 5.00 5.81 -2.82
CA VAL A 152 4.10 6.56 -1.91
C VAL A 152 4.32 6.06 -0.49
N LEU A 153 4.63 6.98 0.41
CA LEU A 153 4.84 6.68 1.83
C LEU A 153 3.82 7.45 2.67
N GLU A 154 2.89 6.73 3.28
CA GLU A 154 1.97 7.29 4.27
C GLU A 154 2.71 7.50 5.60
N HIS A 155 2.52 8.68 6.20
CA HIS A 155 3.11 9.02 7.49
C HIS A 155 2.25 10.02 8.25
N GLN A 156 2.51 10.19 9.54
CA GLN A 156 1.84 11.25 10.33
C GLN A 156 2.13 12.62 9.74
N SER A 157 1.11 13.48 9.59
CA SER A 157 1.28 14.81 9.02
C SER A 157 2.11 15.78 9.88
N LYS A 158 2.45 15.40 11.11
CA LYS A 158 3.39 16.12 11.97
C LYS A 158 4.86 15.79 11.68
N MET A 159 5.11 14.64 11.07
CA MET A 159 6.46 14.21 10.68
C MET A 159 6.88 14.96 9.42
N LYS A 160 8.08 15.51 9.44
CA LYS A 160 8.72 16.07 8.24
C LYS A 160 9.66 15.03 7.68
N LEU A 161 9.38 14.57 6.48
CA LEU A 161 10.27 13.70 5.71
C LEU A 161 10.98 14.55 4.67
N GLU A 162 12.30 14.43 4.62
CA GLU A 162 13.14 15.11 3.64
C GLU A 162 13.97 14.05 2.90
N HIS A 163 13.90 14.05 1.58
CA HIS A 163 14.69 13.15 0.75
C HIS A 163 14.96 13.81 -0.61
N PRO A 164 16.18 13.66 -1.21
CA PRO A 164 16.51 14.29 -2.49
C PRO A 164 15.56 13.92 -3.65
N GLN A 165 14.93 12.76 -3.60
CA GLN A 165 13.97 12.26 -4.60
C GLN A 165 12.51 12.53 -4.21
N LEU A 166 12.25 13.23 -3.10
CA LEU A 166 10.89 13.61 -2.72
C LEU A 166 10.33 14.62 -3.73
N ILE A 167 9.23 14.28 -4.37
CA ILE A 167 8.58 15.14 -5.37
C ILE A 167 7.59 16.09 -4.71
N GLU A 168 6.76 15.56 -3.80
CA GLU A 168 5.73 16.33 -3.11
C GLU A 168 5.30 15.65 -1.82
N THR A 169 4.74 16.42 -0.90
CA THR A 169 4.04 15.93 0.28
C THR A 169 2.67 16.55 0.33
N ARG A 170 1.63 15.73 0.43
CA ARG A 170 0.24 16.17 0.50
C ARG A 170 -0.40 15.71 1.79
N LYS A 171 -0.98 16.65 2.52
CA LYS A 171 -1.60 16.43 3.83
C LYS A 171 -3.11 16.20 3.70
N TYR A 172 -3.58 15.14 4.37
CA TYR A 172 -4.99 14.76 4.44
C TYR A 172 -5.38 14.47 5.91
N GLY A 173 -5.74 15.54 6.63
CA GLY A 173 -6.02 15.46 8.06
C GLY A 173 -4.76 15.12 8.87
N ASN A 174 -4.76 13.95 9.52
CA ASN A 174 -3.65 13.50 10.37
C ASN A 174 -2.59 12.68 9.60
N VAL A 175 -2.82 12.39 8.33
CA VAL A 175 -1.89 11.67 7.47
C VAL A 175 -1.37 12.56 6.34
N SER A 176 -0.19 12.20 5.82
CA SER A 176 0.41 12.77 4.61
C SER A 176 0.93 11.63 3.74
N PHE A 177 0.95 11.89 2.44
CA PHE A 177 1.60 11.05 1.44
C PHE A 177 2.72 11.81 0.79
#